data_7366d81e88d5050707e1c5886cd9c607
#
_entry.id   7366d81e88d5050707e1c5886cd9c607
#
_cell.length_a   1.000
_cell.length_b   1.000
_cell.length_c   1.000
_cell.angle_alpha   90.00
_cell.angle_beta   90.00
_cell.angle_gamma   90.00
#
_symmetry.space_group_name_H-M   'P 1'
#
loop_
_entity.id
_entity.type
_entity.pdbx_description
1 polymer ?
#
loop_
_entity_poly.entity_id
_entity_poly.type
_entity_poly.pdbx_seq_one_letter_code
_entity_poly.pdbx_strand_id
1 'polypeptide(L)'
;MYCPCGSVLVGRSAFRSVRCKDVAPSYSPASEITVRVLVTFAVDAEFAPWRRLRNLREIKIGEILVYEAQIGRAQVDFVVTGMGAENARRVAKVVMERPYAICIASGFAGALKPEHAIGSILVAEAVQQIGKAKTVQSSRNLVLEAQRDGAFRAKMFLSSDSVVRAASEKAKLAPFAEAVDMESFTILSCAREHTLAAVAIRVISDTTKRDMPIFLDAVVDEMGRVRIGGLVRKVVSHPIQLPALIRLGRDSRTAAQALTHFLEAYIKKLSFLTHSWFPEGEGLEEVAAR
;
A
#
# COMPACT_ATOMS: atom_id res chain seq x y z
N MET A 1 -47.18 -9.96 -23.67
CA MET A 1 -48.27 -9.65 -22.72
C MET A 1 -48.61 -8.17 -22.87
N TYR A 2 -49.78 -7.88 -23.39
CA TYR A 2 -50.57 -6.64 -23.56
C TYR A 2 -49.86 -5.26 -23.58
N CYS A 3 -49.80 -4.68 -24.79
CA CYS A 3 -49.82 -3.23 -25.01
C CYS A 3 -51.26 -2.77 -25.23
N PRO A 4 -51.74 -1.69 -24.62
CA PRO A 4 -52.98 -1.03 -25.04
C PRO A 4 -52.64 0.23 -25.84
N CYS A 5 -52.78 0.15 -27.17
CA CYS A 5 -52.92 1.31 -28.04
C CYS A 5 -54.40 1.59 -28.25
N GLY A 6 -54.91 2.66 -27.64
CA GLY A 6 -56.22 3.22 -27.96
C GLY A 6 -56.16 4.03 -29.25
N SER A 7 -56.98 3.64 -30.25
CA SER A 7 -57.20 4.35 -31.51
C SER A 7 -58.26 5.44 -31.34
N VAL A 8 -57.89 6.67 -31.66
CA VAL A 8 -58.86 7.76 -31.92
C VAL A 8 -58.81 8.14 -33.40
N LEU A 9 -59.90 7.96 -34.09
CA LEU A 9 -60.11 8.38 -35.47
C LEU A 9 -60.48 9.85 -35.53
N VAL A 10 -59.75 10.69 -36.25
CA VAL A 10 -60.21 11.92 -36.88
C VAL A 10 -59.32 12.29 -38.07
N GLY A 11 -59.95 12.42 -39.27
CA GLY A 11 -59.60 13.38 -40.32
C GLY A 11 -58.49 12.99 -41.31
N ARG A 12 -58.92 12.80 -42.59
CA ARG A 12 -58.09 12.67 -43.79
C ARG A 12 -57.17 13.88 -43.97
N SER A 13 -55.87 13.72 -44.05
CA SER A 13 -54.95 14.28 -45.06
C SER A 13 -53.53 13.91 -44.78
N ALA A 14 -52.82 13.47 -45.85
CA ALA A 14 -51.33 13.35 -45.99
C ALA A 14 -50.62 12.43 -45.04
N PHE A 15 -50.51 11.16 -45.38
CA PHE A 15 -49.50 10.23 -44.87
C PHE A 15 -48.11 10.69 -45.34
N ARG A 16 -47.34 11.37 -44.49
CA ARG A 16 -45.88 11.37 -44.55
C ARG A 16 -45.39 10.22 -43.66
N SER A 17 -44.83 9.20 -44.29
CA SER A 17 -44.13 8.14 -43.57
C SER A 17 -42.91 8.74 -42.86
N VAL A 18 -43.02 8.96 -41.56
CA VAL A 18 -41.88 9.18 -40.70
C VAL A 18 -41.25 7.82 -40.46
N ARG A 19 -40.15 7.52 -41.16
CA ARG A 19 -39.28 6.40 -40.78
C ARG A 19 -38.81 6.67 -39.36
N CYS A 20 -39.16 5.82 -38.41
CA CYS A 20 -38.42 5.69 -37.15
C CYS A 20 -36.99 5.38 -37.53
N LYS A 21 -36.13 6.38 -37.56
CA LYS A 21 -34.68 6.19 -37.52
C LYS A 21 -34.39 5.61 -36.15
N ASP A 22 -33.77 4.44 -36.18
CA ASP A 22 -33.20 3.75 -35.05
C ASP A 22 -32.35 4.74 -34.26
N VAL A 23 -32.92 5.30 -33.21
CA VAL A 23 -32.12 5.89 -32.11
C VAL A 23 -31.68 4.69 -31.28
N ALA A 24 -30.57 4.08 -31.69
CA ALA A 24 -29.86 3.22 -30.79
C ALA A 24 -29.61 4.04 -29.51
N PRO A 25 -30.00 3.53 -28.33
CA PRO A 25 -29.65 4.21 -27.10
C PRO A 25 -28.12 4.30 -27.13
N SER A 26 -27.58 5.52 -27.08
CA SER A 26 -26.18 5.77 -26.84
C SER A 26 -25.89 5.24 -25.44
N TYR A 27 -25.49 3.98 -25.37
CA TYR A 27 -24.95 3.39 -24.15
C TYR A 27 -23.62 4.12 -23.90
N SER A 28 -23.70 5.22 -23.19
CA SER A 28 -22.51 5.79 -22.55
C SER A 28 -22.00 4.69 -21.62
N PRO A 29 -20.78 4.15 -21.80
CA PRO A 29 -20.29 3.18 -20.85
C PRO A 29 -20.38 3.83 -19.48
N ALA A 30 -21.19 3.23 -18.58
CA ALA A 30 -21.26 3.61 -17.19
C ALA A 30 -19.83 3.81 -16.73
N SER A 31 -19.52 4.97 -16.16
CA SER A 31 -18.19 5.32 -15.67
C SER A 31 -17.72 4.14 -14.81
N GLU A 32 -16.80 3.31 -15.35
CA GLU A 32 -16.24 2.19 -14.58
C GLU A 32 -15.74 2.80 -13.30
N ILE A 33 -16.31 2.40 -12.16
CA ILE A 33 -15.90 2.88 -10.86
C ILE A 33 -14.46 2.42 -10.69
N THR A 34 -13.53 3.34 -10.93
CA THR A 34 -12.10 3.07 -10.83
C THR A 34 -11.73 3.13 -9.36
N VAL A 35 -11.43 1.96 -8.77
CA VAL A 35 -10.99 1.89 -7.38
C VAL A 35 -9.67 2.63 -7.23
N ARG A 36 -9.62 3.59 -6.30
CA ARG A 36 -8.39 4.29 -5.98
C ARG A 36 -7.70 3.65 -4.78
N VAL A 37 -6.44 3.28 -4.95
CA VAL A 37 -5.61 2.61 -3.95
C VAL A 37 -4.44 3.51 -3.58
N LEU A 38 -4.23 3.74 -2.28
CA LEU A 38 -3.04 4.39 -1.75
C LEU A 38 -2.04 3.32 -1.31
N VAL A 39 -0.80 3.42 -1.77
CA VAL A 39 0.33 2.59 -1.32
C VAL A 39 1.40 3.49 -0.72
N THR A 40 1.75 3.26 0.54
CA THR A 40 2.78 4.04 1.23
C THR A 40 4.06 3.23 1.36
N PHE A 41 5.20 3.91 1.21
CA PHE A 41 6.55 3.40 1.46
C PHE A 41 7.27 4.35 2.42
N ALA A 42 8.17 3.83 3.25
CA ALA A 42 8.95 4.66 4.15
C ALA A 42 10.15 5.29 3.45
N VAL A 43 10.84 4.54 2.59
CA VAL A 43 12.10 4.97 1.96
C VAL A 43 12.09 4.75 0.45
N ASP A 44 12.92 5.55 -0.21
CA ASP A 44 13.07 5.50 -1.67
C ASP A 44 13.54 4.13 -2.20
N ALA A 45 14.33 3.41 -1.40
CA ALA A 45 14.83 2.08 -1.76
C ALA A 45 13.69 1.04 -1.93
N GLU A 46 12.59 1.17 -1.19
CA GLU A 46 11.39 0.33 -1.28
C GLU A 46 10.61 0.61 -2.56
N PHE A 47 10.56 1.87 -2.96
CA PHE A 47 9.82 2.37 -4.12
C PHE A 47 10.62 2.31 -5.43
N ALA A 48 11.96 2.27 -5.38
CA ALA A 48 12.83 2.34 -6.55
C ALA A 48 12.52 1.32 -7.67
N PRO A 49 12.12 0.05 -7.40
CA PRO A 49 11.75 -0.88 -8.46
C PRO A 49 10.52 -0.43 -9.25
N TRP A 50 9.55 0.26 -8.64
CA TRP A 50 8.35 0.76 -9.30
C TRP A 50 8.66 1.77 -10.40
N ARG A 51 9.65 2.65 -10.19
CA ARG A 51 10.10 3.62 -11.21
C ARG A 51 10.67 2.96 -12.45
N ARG A 52 11.12 1.71 -12.34
CA ARG A 52 11.63 0.91 -13.48
C ARG A 52 10.55 0.08 -14.12
N LEU A 53 9.57 -0.34 -13.34
CA LEU A 53 8.49 -1.22 -13.78
C LEU A 53 7.39 -0.45 -14.52
N ARG A 54 7.13 0.81 -14.15
CA ARG A 54 5.98 1.59 -14.60
C ARG A 54 6.34 3.01 -15.01
N ASN A 55 5.64 3.52 -16.03
CA ASN A 55 5.59 4.96 -16.28
C ASN A 55 4.69 5.60 -15.23
N LEU A 56 5.30 6.32 -14.30
CA LEU A 56 4.63 6.97 -13.20
C LEU A 56 4.38 8.44 -13.54
N ARG A 57 3.17 8.92 -13.31
CA ARG A 57 2.83 10.32 -13.40
C ARG A 57 3.08 10.99 -12.05
N GLU A 58 3.95 11.98 -12.02
CA GLU A 58 4.21 12.76 -10.81
C GLU A 58 3.15 13.85 -10.64
N ILE A 59 2.56 13.91 -9.46
CA ILE A 59 1.66 14.97 -9.03
C ILE A 59 2.06 15.48 -7.64
N LYS A 60 1.62 16.67 -7.28
CA LYS A 60 1.78 17.21 -5.93
C LYS A 60 0.43 17.34 -5.25
N ILE A 61 0.36 16.91 -3.98
CA ILE A 61 -0.75 17.16 -3.07
C ILE A 61 -0.19 17.99 -1.92
N GLY A 62 -0.43 19.30 -1.94
CA GLY A 62 0.35 20.25 -1.13
C GLY A 62 1.84 20.15 -1.48
N GLU A 63 2.69 19.93 -0.48
CA GLU A 63 4.13 19.74 -0.66
C GLU A 63 4.53 18.27 -0.90
N ILE A 64 3.57 17.35 -0.88
CA ILE A 64 3.83 15.92 -0.99
C ILE A 64 3.85 15.50 -2.45
N LEU A 65 4.95 14.85 -2.86
CA LEU A 65 5.08 14.23 -4.18
C LEU A 65 4.40 12.85 -4.15
N VAL A 66 3.48 12.65 -5.08
CA VAL A 66 2.72 11.41 -5.26
C VAL A 66 2.95 10.91 -6.68
N TYR A 67 3.09 9.61 -6.84
CA TYR A 67 3.31 8.95 -8.12
C TYR A 67 2.06 8.16 -8.48
N GLU A 68 1.39 8.52 -9.57
CA GLU A 68 0.18 7.84 -10.03
C GLU A 68 0.49 6.81 -11.11
N ALA A 69 -0.19 5.67 -11.04
CA ALA A 69 -0.18 4.64 -12.07
C ALA A 69 -1.54 3.95 -12.19
N GLN A 70 -1.78 3.31 -13.34
CA GLN A 70 -2.90 2.41 -13.55
C GLN A 70 -2.41 0.97 -13.42
N ILE A 71 -3.03 0.17 -12.53
CA ILE A 71 -2.75 -1.26 -12.34
C ILE A 71 -4.06 -2.04 -12.44
N GLY A 72 -4.22 -2.80 -13.52
CA GLY A 72 -5.52 -3.39 -13.82
C GLY A 72 -6.59 -2.29 -13.99
N ARG A 73 -7.67 -2.38 -13.20
CA ARG A 73 -8.74 -1.37 -13.15
C ARG A 73 -8.56 -0.36 -12.01
N ALA A 74 -7.52 -0.49 -11.18
CA ALA A 74 -7.27 0.44 -10.09
C ALA A 74 -6.42 1.63 -10.52
N GLN A 75 -6.77 2.82 -10.04
CA GLN A 75 -5.86 3.96 -10.00
C GLN A 75 -5.07 3.89 -8.71
N VAL A 76 -3.75 3.87 -8.81
CA VAL A 76 -2.85 3.67 -7.68
C VAL A 76 -2.00 4.90 -7.48
N ASP A 77 -2.02 5.42 -6.27
CA ASP A 77 -1.19 6.52 -5.83
C ASP A 77 -0.11 5.96 -4.89
N PHE A 78 1.15 6.13 -5.26
CA PHE A 78 2.29 5.76 -4.43
C PHE A 78 2.87 7.00 -3.77
N VAL A 79 3.21 6.88 -2.48
CA VAL A 79 3.85 7.95 -1.73
C VAL A 79 4.99 7.44 -0.87
N VAL A 80 6.10 8.18 -0.87
CA VAL A 80 7.22 7.93 0.05
C VAL A 80 7.08 8.89 1.23
N THR A 81 6.83 8.34 2.42
CA THR A 81 6.50 9.12 3.60
C THR A 81 7.71 9.70 4.33
N GLY A 82 8.88 9.08 4.16
CA GLY A 82 10.00 9.20 5.07
C GLY A 82 9.90 8.18 6.22
N MET A 83 11.03 7.89 6.89
CA MET A 83 11.09 6.94 7.99
C MET A 83 10.43 7.49 9.25
N GLY A 84 9.78 6.59 10.00
CA GLY A 84 9.25 6.82 11.34
C GLY A 84 7.84 7.38 11.38
N ALA A 85 7.24 7.25 12.56
CA ALA A 85 5.83 7.54 12.81
C ALA A 85 5.44 9.00 12.52
N GLU A 86 6.32 9.97 12.79
CA GLU A 86 6.02 11.39 12.61
C GLU A 86 5.90 11.75 11.12
N ASN A 87 6.88 11.34 10.31
CA ASN A 87 6.84 11.54 8.86
C ASN A 87 5.64 10.83 8.24
N ALA A 88 5.40 9.57 8.62
CA ALA A 88 4.25 8.81 8.16
C ALA A 88 2.93 9.53 8.45
N ARG A 89 2.76 10.07 9.67
CA ARG A 89 1.55 10.82 10.07
C ARG A 89 1.39 12.13 9.30
N ARG A 90 2.47 12.90 9.14
CA ARG A 90 2.46 14.16 8.40
C ARG A 90 2.00 13.98 6.96
N VAL A 91 2.54 12.96 6.29
CA VAL A 91 2.18 12.66 4.90
C VAL A 91 0.77 12.08 4.80
N ALA A 92 0.42 11.11 5.65
CA ALA A 92 -0.89 10.46 5.64
C ALA A 92 -2.03 11.46 5.81
N LYS A 93 -1.93 12.42 6.73
CA LYS A 93 -2.95 13.46 6.94
C LYS A 93 -3.27 14.28 5.69
N VAL A 94 -2.26 14.55 4.86
CA VAL A 94 -2.45 15.34 3.62
C VAL A 94 -2.97 14.47 2.49
N VAL A 95 -2.39 13.28 2.31
CA VAL A 95 -2.70 12.44 1.16
C VAL A 95 -4.04 11.75 1.31
N MET A 96 -4.42 11.32 2.52
CA MET A 96 -5.67 10.59 2.78
C MET A 96 -6.93 11.46 2.74
N GLU A 97 -6.81 12.78 2.53
CA GLU A 97 -7.96 13.63 2.21
C GLU A 97 -8.55 13.33 0.82
N ARG A 98 -7.79 12.67 -0.06
CA ARG A 98 -8.31 12.18 -1.34
C ARG A 98 -9.18 10.94 -1.12
N PRO A 99 -10.20 10.71 -1.95
CA PRO A 99 -11.11 9.57 -1.81
C PRO A 99 -10.42 8.26 -2.25
N TYR A 100 -9.73 7.61 -1.35
CA TYR A 100 -9.22 6.24 -1.54
C TYR A 100 -10.23 5.23 -1.01
N ALA A 101 -10.31 4.07 -1.66
CA ALA A 101 -11.06 2.92 -1.13
C ALA A 101 -10.15 2.02 -0.26
N ILE A 102 -8.88 1.92 -0.63
CA ILE A 102 -7.92 1.02 0.01
C ILE A 102 -6.63 1.77 0.32
N CYS A 103 -6.05 1.49 1.50
CA CYS A 103 -4.72 1.92 1.89
C CYS A 103 -3.83 0.71 2.19
N ILE A 104 -2.68 0.60 1.53
CA ILE A 104 -1.67 -0.43 1.77
C ILE A 104 -0.47 0.22 2.43
N ALA A 105 -0.28 -0.01 3.73
CA ALA A 105 0.93 0.35 4.45
C ALA A 105 2.03 -0.65 4.08
N SER A 106 2.92 -0.27 3.17
CA SER A 106 3.92 -1.16 2.60
C SER A 106 5.34 -0.74 2.99
N GLY A 107 6.32 -1.63 2.77
CA GLY A 107 7.73 -1.36 2.98
C GLY A 107 8.50 -2.52 3.59
N PHE A 108 9.72 -2.20 4.08
CA PHE A 108 10.61 -3.15 4.74
C PHE A 108 10.20 -3.40 6.19
N ALA A 109 10.58 -4.57 6.69
CA ALA A 109 10.50 -4.91 8.10
C ALA A 109 11.67 -5.83 8.51
N GLY A 110 12.04 -5.75 9.79
CA GLY A 110 12.94 -6.71 10.43
C GLY A 110 12.17 -7.95 10.87
N ALA A 111 12.68 -9.13 10.54
CA ALA A 111 12.12 -10.39 11.05
C ALA A 111 12.35 -10.51 12.56
N LEU A 112 11.31 -10.95 13.26
CA LEU A 112 11.40 -11.34 14.68
C LEU A 112 11.43 -12.85 14.85
N LYS A 113 11.10 -13.62 13.83
CA LYS A 113 11.12 -15.07 13.81
C LYS A 113 12.16 -15.60 12.81
N PRO A 114 12.86 -16.69 13.14
CA PRO A 114 13.97 -17.21 12.32
C PRO A 114 13.51 -17.84 10.97
N GLU A 115 12.25 -18.22 10.85
CA GLU A 115 11.66 -18.78 9.62
C GLU A 115 11.48 -17.74 8.51
N HIS A 116 11.46 -16.45 8.83
CA HIS A 116 11.28 -15.40 7.84
C HIS A 116 12.62 -14.99 7.22
N ALA A 117 12.81 -15.36 5.96
CA ALA A 117 14.00 -15.02 5.18
C ALA A 117 13.88 -13.65 4.50
N ILE A 118 15.01 -13.12 4.01
CA ILE A 118 15.01 -11.93 3.13
C ILE A 118 14.10 -12.17 1.93
N GLY A 119 13.21 -11.21 1.65
CA GLY A 119 12.24 -11.29 0.58
C GLY A 119 10.92 -11.99 0.96
N SER A 120 10.79 -12.57 2.17
CA SER A 120 9.50 -13.09 2.63
C SER A 120 8.49 -11.96 2.76
N ILE A 121 7.31 -12.14 2.16
CA ILE A 121 6.19 -11.19 2.25
C ILE A 121 5.30 -11.59 3.42
N LEU A 122 5.04 -10.66 4.31
CA LEU A 122 4.17 -10.84 5.46
C LEU A 122 3.00 -9.85 5.39
N VAL A 123 1.82 -10.32 5.80
CA VAL A 123 0.62 -9.48 5.99
C VAL A 123 0.17 -9.56 7.44
N ALA A 124 0.00 -8.42 8.09
CA ALA A 124 -0.41 -8.37 9.50
C ALA A 124 -1.93 -8.39 9.67
N GLU A 125 -2.43 -9.20 10.60
CA GLU A 125 -3.80 -9.09 11.11
C GLU A 125 -3.96 -7.83 11.95
N ALA A 126 -2.96 -7.54 12.77
CA ALA A 126 -2.92 -6.38 13.66
C ALA A 126 -1.51 -5.80 13.76
N VAL A 127 -1.44 -4.52 14.09
CA VAL A 127 -0.20 -3.80 14.37
C VAL A 127 -0.28 -3.13 15.72
N GLN A 128 0.76 -3.25 16.53
CA GLN A 128 0.88 -2.62 17.84
C GLN A 128 2.09 -1.70 17.88
N GLN A 129 1.92 -0.50 18.45
CA GLN A 129 3.05 0.37 18.78
C GLN A 129 3.77 -0.16 20.02
N ILE A 130 5.09 -0.31 19.96
CA ILE A 130 5.90 -0.71 21.13
C ILE A 130 5.69 0.28 22.28
N GLY A 131 5.51 -0.24 23.49
CA GLY A 131 5.24 0.56 24.68
C GLY A 131 3.82 1.10 24.82
N LYS A 132 2.91 0.80 23.90
CA LYS A 132 1.48 1.15 23.99
C LYS A 132 0.61 -0.10 23.93
N ALA A 133 -0.47 -0.12 24.73
CA ALA A 133 -1.44 -1.23 24.70
C ALA A 133 -2.34 -1.19 23.46
N LYS A 134 -2.35 -0.08 22.71
CA LYS A 134 -3.25 0.13 21.57
C LYS A 134 -2.78 -0.69 20.35
N THR A 135 -3.71 -1.43 19.75
CA THR A 135 -3.54 -2.13 18.49
C THR A 135 -4.46 -1.57 17.43
N VAL A 136 -4.08 -1.69 16.16
CA VAL A 136 -4.92 -1.36 15.00
C VAL A 136 -5.00 -2.61 14.12
N GLN A 137 -6.24 -2.98 13.74
CA GLN A 137 -6.49 -4.15 12.90
C GLN A 137 -6.35 -3.77 11.42
N SER A 138 -5.80 -4.67 10.63
CA SER A 138 -5.93 -4.64 9.18
C SER A 138 -7.32 -5.12 8.76
N SER A 139 -7.80 -4.66 7.61
CA SER A 139 -9.06 -5.13 7.02
C SER A 139 -8.97 -6.62 6.68
N ARG A 140 -9.86 -7.42 7.28
CA ARG A 140 -9.83 -8.88 7.19
C ARG A 140 -9.81 -9.40 5.75
N ASN A 141 -10.64 -8.83 4.88
CA ASN A 141 -10.70 -9.25 3.48
C ASN A 141 -9.37 -9.02 2.76
N LEU A 142 -8.71 -7.86 3.00
CA LEU A 142 -7.41 -7.56 2.42
C LEU A 142 -6.32 -8.52 2.92
N VAL A 143 -6.36 -8.89 4.22
CA VAL A 143 -5.43 -9.89 4.77
C VAL A 143 -5.61 -11.26 4.12
N LEU A 144 -6.87 -11.71 3.98
CA LEU A 144 -7.16 -13.02 3.38
C LEU A 144 -6.74 -13.09 1.91
N GLU A 145 -6.96 -12.02 1.13
CA GLU A 145 -6.51 -11.98 -0.26
C GLU A 145 -4.98 -11.95 -0.37
N ALA A 146 -4.29 -11.19 0.50
CA ALA A 146 -2.83 -11.20 0.52
C ALA A 146 -2.27 -12.58 0.88
N GLN A 147 -2.90 -13.29 1.82
CA GLN A 147 -2.53 -14.68 2.17
C GLN A 147 -2.73 -15.64 0.99
N ARG A 148 -3.84 -15.51 0.24
CA ARG A 148 -4.11 -16.33 -0.96
C ARG A 148 -3.07 -16.10 -2.06
N ASP A 149 -2.50 -14.90 -2.11
CA ASP A 149 -1.44 -14.55 -3.07
C ASP A 149 -0.03 -14.91 -2.56
N GLY A 150 0.07 -15.64 -1.44
CA GLY A 150 1.31 -16.20 -0.93
C GLY A 150 2.00 -15.38 0.17
N ALA A 151 1.37 -14.31 0.68
CA ALA A 151 1.90 -13.63 1.86
C ALA A 151 1.73 -14.50 3.12
N PHE A 152 2.75 -14.53 3.99
CA PHE A 152 2.63 -15.14 5.31
C PHE A 152 1.69 -14.28 6.18
N ARG A 153 0.64 -14.89 6.71
CA ARG A 153 -0.31 -14.22 7.58
C ARG A 153 0.27 -14.15 9.00
N ALA A 154 0.68 -12.98 9.40
CA ALA A 154 1.22 -12.68 10.72
C ALA A 154 0.10 -12.21 11.67
N LYS A 155 0.04 -12.76 12.87
CA LYS A 155 -0.93 -12.30 13.89
C LYS A 155 -0.66 -10.86 14.31
N MET A 156 0.62 -10.49 14.44
CA MET A 156 1.01 -9.18 14.95
C MET A 156 2.28 -8.68 14.26
N PHE A 157 2.28 -7.39 13.89
CA PHE A 157 3.51 -6.60 13.71
C PHE A 157 3.69 -5.65 14.87
N LEU A 158 4.94 -5.33 15.20
CA LEU A 158 5.28 -4.25 16.11
C LEU A 158 5.79 -3.05 15.32
N SER A 159 5.30 -1.86 15.65
CA SER A 159 5.88 -0.61 15.15
C SER A 159 6.70 0.04 16.27
N SER A 160 7.96 0.33 15.97
CA SER A 160 8.94 0.95 16.88
C SER A 160 9.15 2.41 16.52
N ASP A 161 9.51 3.24 17.51
CA ASP A 161 9.90 4.63 17.25
C ASP A 161 11.34 4.75 16.72
N SER A 162 12.12 3.66 16.79
CA SER A 162 13.50 3.58 16.30
C SER A 162 13.79 2.22 15.65
N VAL A 163 14.86 2.18 14.84
CA VAL A 163 15.28 0.93 14.18
C VAL A 163 15.75 -0.09 15.23
N VAL A 164 15.10 -1.25 15.28
CA VAL A 164 15.53 -2.40 16.12
C VAL A 164 16.69 -3.10 15.43
N ARG A 165 17.91 -2.84 15.86
CA ARG A 165 19.15 -3.26 15.19
C ARG A 165 19.76 -4.54 15.71
N ALA A 166 19.78 -4.68 17.04
CA ALA A 166 20.47 -5.80 17.67
C ALA A 166 19.62 -7.08 17.59
N ALA A 167 20.27 -8.20 17.26
CA ALA A 167 19.64 -9.52 17.29
C ALA A 167 19.07 -9.84 18.69
N SER A 168 19.74 -9.37 19.75
CA SER A 168 19.27 -9.52 21.14
C SER A 168 17.98 -8.74 21.43
N GLU A 169 17.79 -7.56 20.83
CA GLU A 169 16.54 -6.79 20.92
C GLU A 169 15.41 -7.48 20.18
N LYS A 170 15.68 -7.95 18.95
CA LYS A 170 14.70 -8.74 18.17
C LYS A 170 14.26 -9.99 18.92
N ALA A 171 15.19 -10.69 19.59
CA ALA A 171 14.87 -11.87 20.38
C ALA A 171 13.91 -11.58 21.55
N LYS A 172 13.99 -10.39 22.17
CA LYS A 172 13.04 -9.97 23.21
C LYS A 172 11.65 -9.68 22.65
N LEU A 173 11.54 -9.22 21.41
CA LEU A 173 10.29 -8.92 20.74
C LEU A 173 9.63 -10.14 20.07
N ALA A 174 10.44 -11.16 19.76
CA ALA A 174 10.00 -12.37 19.06
C ALA A 174 8.79 -13.10 19.69
N PRO A 175 8.59 -13.16 21.04
CA PRO A 175 7.40 -13.78 21.62
C PRO A 175 6.07 -13.08 21.24
N PHE A 176 6.14 -11.81 20.88
CA PHE A 176 4.96 -10.95 20.72
C PHE A 176 4.54 -10.71 19.27
N ALA A 177 5.46 -10.87 18.30
CA ALA A 177 5.17 -10.56 16.90
C ALA A 177 6.06 -11.32 15.91
N GLU A 178 5.69 -11.25 14.64
CA GLU A 178 6.41 -11.87 13.51
C GLU A 178 7.45 -10.92 12.90
N ALA A 179 7.15 -9.61 12.87
CA ALA A 179 8.01 -8.60 12.29
C ALA A 179 7.92 -7.27 13.05
N VAL A 180 8.92 -6.41 12.85
CA VAL A 180 8.97 -5.05 13.39
C VAL A 180 9.26 -4.05 12.29
N ASP A 181 8.53 -2.94 12.30
CA ASP A 181 8.71 -1.78 11.42
C ASP A 181 8.63 -0.46 12.21
N MET A 182 8.43 0.68 11.53
CA MET A 182 8.35 1.99 12.17
C MET A 182 7.09 2.79 11.78
N GLU A 183 6.32 2.38 10.78
CA GLU A 183 5.25 3.20 10.20
C GLU A 183 3.87 2.55 10.18
N SER A 184 3.77 1.22 10.16
CA SER A 184 2.50 0.50 9.95
C SER A 184 1.42 0.92 10.94
N PHE A 185 1.74 1.03 12.22
CA PHE A 185 0.76 1.45 13.22
C PHE A 185 0.19 2.84 12.92
N THR A 186 1.05 3.77 12.52
CA THR A 186 0.66 5.15 12.23
C THR A 186 -0.19 5.23 10.97
N ILE A 187 0.24 4.57 9.89
CA ILE A 187 -0.51 4.57 8.61
C ILE A 187 -1.89 3.93 8.78
N LEU A 188 -1.98 2.75 9.42
CA LEU A 188 -3.27 2.11 9.68
C LEU A 188 -4.16 2.94 10.60
N SER A 189 -3.58 3.63 11.60
CA SER A 189 -4.34 4.53 12.47
C SER A 189 -4.94 5.70 11.68
N CYS A 190 -4.15 6.35 10.82
CA CYS A 190 -4.64 7.43 9.96
C CYS A 190 -5.69 6.92 8.97
N ALA A 191 -5.47 5.76 8.35
CA ALA A 191 -6.45 5.16 7.43
C ALA A 191 -7.79 4.91 8.13
N ARG A 192 -7.76 4.43 9.37
CA ARG A 192 -8.97 4.25 10.19
C ARG A 192 -9.67 5.57 10.52
N GLU A 193 -8.93 6.65 10.79
CA GLU A 193 -9.49 7.99 11.01
C GLU A 193 -10.23 8.50 9.77
N HIS A 194 -9.81 8.08 8.56
CA HIS A 194 -10.43 8.39 7.26
C HIS A 194 -11.37 7.30 6.75
N THR A 195 -11.75 6.32 7.58
CA THR A 195 -12.65 5.19 7.21
C THR A 195 -12.19 4.35 6.02
N LEU A 196 -10.88 4.32 5.73
CA LEU A 196 -10.31 3.56 4.64
C LEU A 196 -10.12 2.08 5.02
N ALA A 197 -10.44 1.18 4.11
CA ALA A 197 -10.00 -0.21 4.24
C ALA A 197 -8.48 -0.28 4.15
N ALA A 198 -7.79 -0.75 5.22
CA ALA A 198 -6.33 -0.70 5.26
C ALA A 198 -5.69 -2.03 5.63
N VAL A 199 -4.48 -2.27 5.14
CA VAL A 199 -3.69 -3.46 5.42
C VAL A 199 -2.20 -3.11 5.52
N ALA A 200 -1.48 -3.76 6.45
CA ALA A 200 -0.02 -3.69 6.52
C ALA A 200 0.59 -4.91 5.82
N ILE A 201 1.37 -4.65 4.77
CA ILE A 201 2.12 -5.66 4.00
C ILE A 201 3.59 -5.29 4.04
N ARG A 202 4.42 -6.17 4.58
CA ARG A 202 5.85 -5.94 4.74
C ARG A 202 6.67 -7.04 4.08
N VAL A 203 7.83 -6.66 3.58
CA VAL A 203 8.84 -7.61 3.12
C VAL A 203 10.01 -7.61 4.10
N ILE A 204 10.50 -8.79 4.41
CA ILE A 204 11.66 -8.92 5.29
C ILE A 204 12.92 -8.46 4.55
N SER A 205 13.58 -7.44 5.10
CA SER A 205 14.84 -6.87 4.62
C SER A 205 16.03 -7.19 5.51
N ASP A 206 15.77 -7.61 6.77
CA ASP A 206 16.80 -8.06 7.69
C ASP A 206 16.27 -9.17 8.61
N THR A 207 17.16 -10.11 8.93
CA THR A 207 16.81 -11.33 9.69
C THR A 207 17.18 -11.22 11.15
N THR A 208 16.72 -12.19 11.96
CA THR A 208 17.04 -12.30 13.40
C THR A 208 18.50 -12.62 13.69
N LYS A 209 19.25 -13.13 12.70
CA LYS A 209 20.57 -13.74 12.92
C LYS A 209 21.73 -12.75 12.98
N ARG A 210 21.49 -11.47 12.68
CA ARG A 210 22.56 -10.48 12.51
C ARG A 210 22.15 -9.11 13.00
N ASP A 211 23.12 -8.40 13.55
CA ASP A 211 22.96 -6.99 13.86
C ASP A 211 23.01 -6.15 12.58
N MET A 212 22.19 -5.13 12.52
CA MET A 212 22.25 -4.14 11.43
C MET A 212 23.45 -3.20 11.65
N PRO A 213 24.10 -2.71 10.57
CA PRO A 213 25.19 -1.74 10.69
C PRO A 213 24.78 -0.49 11.47
N ILE A 214 25.64 -0.03 12.39
CA ILE A 214 25.38 1.08 13.33
C ILE A 214 25.15 2.42 12.62
N PHE A 215 25.55 2.56 11.36
CA PHE A 215 25.57 3.84 10.64
C PHE A 215 24.33 4.16 9.83
N LEU A 216 23.27 3.35 9.89
CA LEU A 216 22.08 3.59 9.06
C LEU A 216 21.51 4.98 9.30
N ASP A 217 21.42 5.42 10.56
CA ASP A 217 20.86 6.73 10.93
C ASP A 217 21.73 7.91 10.48
N ALA A 218 23.05 7.68 10.34
CA ALA A 218 23.98 8.74 9.89
C ALA A 218 24.05 8.87 8.36
N VAL A 219 23.52 7.86 7.64
CA VAL A 219 23.62 7.74 6.19
C VAL A 219 22.29 8.06 5.51
N VAL A 220 21.19 7.97 6.24
CA VAL A 220 19.84 8.21 5.73
C VAL A 220 19.34 9.56 6.27
N ASP A 221 18.80 10.41 5.40
CA ASP A 221 18.17 11.67 5.82
C ASP A 221 16.77 11.43 6.37
N GLU A 222 16.14 12.48 6.89
CA GLU A 222 14.77 12.45 7.41
C GLU A 222 13.72 11.98 6.38
N MET A 223 14.05 12.10 5.09
CA MET A 223 13.22 11.63 3.96
C MET A 223 13.55 10.22 3.53
N GLY A 224 14.41 9.49 4.27
CA GLY A 224 14.82 8.14 3.91
C GLY A 224 15.77 8.04 2.71
N ARG A 225 16.39 9.16 2.28
CA ARG A 225 17.36 9.17 1.17
C ARG A 225 18.76 8.95 1.69
N VAL A 226 19.50 8.10 0.99
CA VAL A 226 20.92 7.85 1.35
C VAL A 226 21.74 9.09 1.03
N ARG A 227 22.35 9.69 2.05
CA ARG A 227 23.33 10.77 1.91
C ARG A 227 24.67 10.18 1.45
N ILE A 228 24.92 10.17 0.15
CA ILE A 228 26.12 9.56 -0.46
C ILE A 228 27.40 10.09 0.18
N GLY A 229 27.50 11.40 0.43
CA GLY A 229 28.68 11.99 1.09
C GLY A 229 28.89 11.50 2.53
N GLY A 230 27.80 11.33 3.28
CA GLY A 230 27.84 10.73 4.62
C GLY A 230 28.29 9.27 4.59
N LEU A 231 27.77 8.52 3.62
CA LEU A 231 28.13 7.11 3.41
C LEU A 231 29.62 6.96 3.08
N VAL A 232 30.13 7.71 2.09
CA VAL A 232 31.56 7.66 1.69
C VAL A 232 32.47 8.00 2.86
N ARG A 233 32.19 9.08 3.59
CA ARG A 233 32.96 9.46 4.78
C ARG A 233 32.98 8.37 5.85
N LYS A 234 31.84 7.70 6.10
CA LYS A 234 31.73 6.62 7.09
C LYS A 234 32.43 5.33 6.62
N VAL A 235 32.33 4.99 5.33
CA VAL A 235 33.03 3.84 4.74
C VAL A 235 34.55 4.02 4.85
N VAL A 236 35.07 5.22 4.57
CA VAL A 236 36.50 5.53 4.67
C VAL A 236 36.97 5.44 6.11
N SER A 237 36.17 5.91 7.08
CA SER A 237 36.55 5.85 8.52
C SER A 237 36.35 4.47 9.14
N HIS A 238 35.56 3.56 8.54
CA HIS A 238 35.26 2.22 9.10
C HIS A 238 35.21 1.15 8.00
N PRO A 239 36.34 0.85 7.33
CA PRO A 239 36.40 -0.07 6.18
C PRO A 239 35.93 -1.49 6.50
N ILE A 240 36.05 -1.92 7.76
CA ILE A 240 35.62 -3.23 8.26
C ILE A 240 34.09 -3.44 8.06
N GLN A 241 33.29 -2.38 7.99
CA GLN A 241 31.83 -2.48 7.82
C GLN A 241 31.36 -2.44 6.35
N LEU A 242 32.26 -2.23 5.40
CA LEU A 242 31.93 -2.22 3.99
C LEU A 242 31.23 -3.51 3.49
N PRO A 243 31.66 -4.72 3.87
CA PRO A 243 30.96 -5.95 3.48
C PRO A 243 29.53 -6.02 4.03
N ALA A 244 29.29 -5.52 5.25
CA ALA A 244 27.95 -5.49 5.85
C ALA A 244 27.02 -4.51 5.11
N LEU A 245 27.55 -3.35 4.69
CA LEU A 245 26.79 -2.36 3.89
C LEU A 245 26.46 -2.88 2.50
N ILE A 246 27.39 -3.53 1.81
CA ILE A 246 27.16 -4.14 0.49
C ILE A 246 26.07 -5.21 0.60
N ARG A 247 26.13 -6.03 1.64
CA ARG A 247 25.12 -7.07 1.90
C ARG A 247 23.76 -6.44 2.16
N LEU A 248 23.67 -5.45 3.06
CA LEU A 248 22.44 -4.74 3.36
C LEU A 248 21.82 -4.15 2.07
N GLY A 249 22.62 -3.53 1.22
CA GLY A 249 22.16 -3.00 -0.08
C GLY A 249 21.64 -4.09 -1.01
N ARG A 250 22.27 -5.27 -1.03
CA ARG A 250 21.82 -6.43 -1.81
C ARG A 250 20.51 -6.99 -1.24
N ASP A 251 20.46 -7.20 0.06
CA ASP A 251 19.31 -7.76 0.76
C ASP A 251 18.08 -6.83 0.60
N SER A 252 18.26 -5.50 0.79
CA SER A 252 17.23 -4.50 0.55
C SER A 252 16.74 -4.49 -0.90
N ARG A 253 17.65 -4.64 -1.88
CA ARG A 253 17.27 -4.71 -3.29
C ARG A 253 16.45 -5.97 -3.60
N THR A 254 16.84 -7.12 -3.07
CA THR A 254 16.10 -8.38 -3.19
C THR A 254 14.70 -8.24 -2.57
N ALA A 255 14.63 -7.70 -1.36
CA ALA A 255 13.38 -7.45 -0.67
C ALA A 255 12.47 -6.50 -1.46
N ALA A 256 12.98 -5.35 -1.93
CA ALA A 256 12.20 -4.39 -2.70
C ALA A 256 11.65 -4.98 -4.00
N GLN A 257 12.41 -5.83 -4.70
CA GLN A 257 11.95 -6.52 -5.90
C GLN A 257 10.83 -7.52 -5.59
N ALA A 258 10.98 -8.33 -4.53
CA ALA A 258 9.95 -9.28 -4.09
C ALA A 258 8.65 -8.55 -3.72
N LEU A 259 8.76 -7.44 -2.96
CA LEU A 259 7.61 -6.61 -2.57
C LEU A 259 6.89 -6.03 -3.80
N THR A 260 7.65 -5.49 -4.76
CA THR A 260 7.08 -4.90 -5.98
C THR A 260 6.32 -5.93 -6.80
N HIS A 261 6.88 -7.13 -7.01
CA HIS A 261 6.19 -8.20 -7.74
C HIS A 261 4.93 -8.66 -7.02
N PHE A 262 4.99 -8.81 -5.70
CA PHE A 262 3.83 -9.18 -4.91
C PHE A 262 2.73 -8.13 -5.00
N LEU A 263 3.05 -6.86 -4.73
CA LEU A 263 2.06 -5.78 -4.74
C LEU A 263 1.45 -5.54 -6.13
N GLU A 264 2.22 -5.69 -7.20
CA GLU A 264 1.74 -5.60 -8.57
C GLU A 264 0.62 -6.62 -8.85
N ALA A 265 0.85 -7.89 -8.49
CA ALA A 265 -0.12 -8.96 -8.65
C ALA A 265 -1.34 -8.76 -7.73
N TYR A 266 -1.08 -8.43 -6.47
CA TYR A 266 -2.09 -8.20 -5.44
C TYR A 266 -3.04 -7.06 -5.80
N ILE A 267 -2.51 -5.88 -6.14
CA ILE A 267 -3.32 -4.71 -6.52
C ILE A 267 -4.13 -5.00 -7.79
N LYS A 268 -3.51 -5.65 -8.79
CA LYS A 268 -4.20 -6.04 -10.00
C LYS A 268 -5.40 -6.92 -9.68
N LYS A 269 -5.25 -7.92 -8.82
CA LYS A 269 -6.35 -8.80 -8.38
C LYS A 269 -7.41 -8.03 -7.61
N LEU A 270 -7.04 -7.18 -6.64
CA LEU A 270 -7.97 -6.35 -5.90
C LEU A 270 -8.81 -5.47 -6.83
N SER A 271 -8.25 -4.95 -7.92
CA SER A 271 -8.95 -4.11 -8.88
C SER A 271 -10.13 -4.79 -9.57
N PHE A 272 -10.20 -6.11 -9.55
CA PHE A 272 -11.33 -6.89 -10.06
C PHE A 272 -12.29 -7.33 -8.96
N LEU A 273 -11.79 -7.55 -7.73
CA LEU A 273 -12.60 -8.04 -6.62
C LEU A 273 -13.44 -6.94 -5.95
N THR A 274 -12.95 -5.70 -5.95
CA THR A 274 -13.65 -4.58 -5.33
C THR A 274 -15.01 -4.29 -5.97
N HIS A 275 -15.22 -4.66 -7.23
CA HIS A 275 -16.53 -4.61 -7.86
C HIS A 275 -17.58 -5.54 -7.17
N SER A 276 -17.13 -6.65 -6.57
CA SER A 276 -17.99 -7.58 -5.83
C SER A 276 -18.16 -7.20 -4.35
N TRP A 277 -17.26 -6.35 -3.82
CA TRP A 277 -17.30 -5.91 -2.42
C TRP A 277 -18.12 -4.63 -2.22
N PHE A 278 -18.31 -3.85 -3.28
CA PHE A 278 -19.11 -2.64 -3.31
C PHE A 278 -20.15 -2.78 -4.42
N PRO A 279 -21.28 -3.51 -4.21
CA PRO A 279 -22.34 -3.59 -5.19
C PRO A 279 -22.86 -2.20 -5.54
N GLU A 280 -23.17 -2.00 -6.82
CA GLU A 280 -23.67 -0.73 -7.34
C GLU A 280 -24.93 -0.32 -6.56
N GLY A 281 -24.86 0.78 -5.82
CA GLY A 281 -26.01 1.39 -5.13
C GLY A 281 -25.90 1.54 -3.63
N GLU A 282 -24.96 0.86 -2.94
CA GLU A 282 -24.69 1.15 -1.53
C GLU A 282 -23.57 2.19 -1.45
N GLY A 283 -23.89 3.40 -0.98
CA GLY A 283 -22.91 4.47 -0.81
C GLY A 283 -21.76 4.02 0.07
N LEU A 284 -20.56 4.50 -0.22
CA LEU A 284 -19.30 4.21 0.50
C LEU A 284 -19.39 4.45 2.03
N GLU A 285 -20.44 5.10 2.51
CA GLU A 285 -20.69 5.41 3.92
C GLU A 285 -21.16 4.20 4.74
N GLU A 286 -21.82 3.20 4.13
CA GLU A 286 -22.43 2.08 4.88
C GLU A 286 -21.46 0.90 5.11
N VAL A 287 -20.40 0.81 4.30
CA VAL A 287 -19.39 -0.26 4.42
C VAL A 287 -18.37 0.01 5.54
N ALA A 288 -18.23 1.25 5.98
CA ALA A 288 -17.36 1.64 7.09
C ALA A 288 -17.94 1.25 8.48
N ALA A 289 -19.22 0.91 8.54
CA ALA A 289 -19.93 0.58 9.80
C ALA A 289 -19.99 -0.94 10.10
N ARG A 290 -19.51 -1.79 9.19
CA ARG A 290 -19.41 -3.25 9.35
C ARG A 290 -17.96 -3.72 9.39
#